data_9f3c8b3f73c3e881dd53d8c3465ec5bc
#
_entry.id   9f3c8b3f73c3e881dd53d8c3465ec5bc
#
_cell.length_a   1.000
_cell.length_b   1.000
_cell.length_c   1.000
_cell.angle_alpha   90.00
_cell.angle_beta   90.00
_cell.angle_gamma   90.00
#
_symmetry.space_group_name_H-M   'P 1'
#
loop_
_entity.id
_entity.type
_entity.pdbx_description
1 polymer ?
#
loop_
_entity_poly.entity_id
_entity_poly.type
_entity_poly.pdbx_seq_one_letter_code
_entity_poly.pdbx_strand_id
1 'polypeptide(L)'
;MTHLSKLITLQKRAIRIVSGSHYLEHTKPLFIKLNVLSIINLNHFLTAQFMYRLKNLLLPASCLHLVIVATVNRVHATRNQFYFIRSKCRTNMKQHSIGYIGPVIWNLLPVSIQNARCIGVFSNQLPSFLISSPSIN
;
A
#
# COMPACT_ATOMS: atom_id res chain seq x y z
N MET A 1 17.73 -2.51 15.68
CA MET A 1 16.93 -3.41 14.81
C MET A 1 15.49 -3.37 15.29
N THR A 2 14.62 -3.02 14.40
CA THR A 2 13.23 -2.69 14.70
C THR A 2 12.42 -3.95 15.04
N HIS A 3 11.43 -3.82 15.92
CA HIS A 3 10.47 -4.88 16.27
C HIS A 3 9.82 -5.52 15.02
N LEU A 4 9.73 -4.78 13.92
CA LEU A 4 9.21 -5.24 12.64
C LEU A 4 10.01 -6.42 12.05
N SER A 5 11.34 -6.44 12.18
CA SER A 5 12.18 -7.53 11.66
C SER A 5 11.88 -8.87 12.34
N LYS A 6 11.57 -8.83 13.65
CA LYS A 6 11.15 -10.03 14.39
C LYS A 6 9.79 -10.55 13.89
N LEU A 7 8.84 -9.66 13.67
CA LEU A 7 7.52 -10.03 13.14
C LEU A 7 7.60 -10.64 11.74
N ILE A 8 8.43 -10.07 10.85
CA ILE A 8 8.67 -10.63 9.51
C ILE A 8 9.25 -12.04 9.61
N THR A 9 10.21 -12.25 10.52
CA THR A 9 10.82 -13.58 10.73
C THR A 9 9.80 -14.60 11.24
N LEU A 10 8.96 -14.20 12.20
CA LEU A 10 7.89 -15.05 12.72
C LEU A 10 6.86 -15.39 11.65
N GLN A 11 6.44 -14.42 10.85
CA GLN A 11 5.51 -14.65 9.74
C GLN A 11 6.10 -15.64 8.71
N LYS A 12 7.39 -15.51 8.37
CA LYS A 12 8.08 -16.44 7.46
C LYS A 12 8.14 -17.86 8.03
N ARG A 13 8.33 -18.01 9.35
CA ARG A 13 8.30 -19.33 10.02
C ARG A 13 6.89 -19.93 9.98
N ALA A 14 5.89 -19.14 10.33
CA ALA A 14 4.48 -19.58 10.32
C ALA A 14 4.04 -20.05 8.92
N ILE A 15 4.38 -19.31 7.88
CA ILE A 15 4.06 -19.68 6.48
C ILE A 15 4.69 -21.03 6.10
N ARG A 16 5.95 -21.30 6.48
CA ARG A 16 6.57 -22.59 6.20
C ARG A 16 5.87 -23.74 6.92
N ILE A 17 5.50 -23.54 8.18
CA ILE A 17 4.76 -24.55 8.97
C ILE A 17 3.40 -24.85 8.30
N VAL A 18 2.65 -23.80 7.97
CA VAL A 18 1.31 -23.96 7.33
C VAL A 18 1.40 -24.62 5.96
N SER A 19 2.45 -24.33 5.19
CA SER A 19 2.64 -24.93 3.86
C SER A 19 3.28 -26.33 3.89
N GLY A 20 3.70 -26.83 5.05
CA GLY A 20 4.47 -28.07 5.17
C GLY A 20 5.83 -28.04 4.48
N SER A 21 6.39 -26.85 4.28
CA SER A 21 7.62 -26.64 3.53
C SER A 21 8.88 -26.81 4.39
N HIS A 22 10.00 -27.13 3.73
CA HIS A 22 11.28 -27.26 4.41
C HIS A 22 11.72 -25.93 5.05
N TYR A 23 12.45 -26.00 6.17
CA TYR A 23 12.89 -24.83 6.95
C TYR A 23 13.66 -23.78 6.15
N LEU A 24 14.45 -24.21 5.15
CA LEU A 24 15.27 -23.31 4.32
C LEU A 24 14.55 -22.83 3.05
N GLU A 25 13.33 -23.27 2.80
CA GLU A 25 12.60 -22.91 1.59
C GLU A 25 12.32 -21.41 1.51
N HIS A 26 12.42 -20.86 0.29
CA HIS A 26 12.09 -19.47 0.03
C HIS A 26 10.61 -19.20 0.29
N THR A 27 10.33 -18.22 1.15
CA THR A 27 8.95 -17.92 1.58
C THR A 27 8.12 -17.14 0.55
N LYS A 28 8.77 -16.43 -0.41
CA LYS A 28 8.05 -15.61 -1.40
C LYS A 28 7.03 -16.41 -2.23
N PRO A 29 7.38 -17.57 -2.82
CA PRO A 29 6.41 -18.41 -3.54
C PRO A 29 5.32 -18.97 -2.62
N LEU A 30 5.62 -19.21 -1.33
CA LEU A 30 4.65 -19.71 -0.37
C LEU A 30 3.57 -18.67 -0.03
N PHE A 31 3.93 -17.39 0.09
CA PHE A 31 2.98 -16.28 0.24
C PHE A 31 2.01 -16.21 -0.94
N ILE A 32 2.54 -16.39 -2.17
CA ILE A 32 1.73 -16.40 -3.39
C ILE A 32 0.78 -17.61 -3.40
N LYS A 33 1.31 -18.81 -3.13
CA LYS A 33 0.54 -20.08 -3.12
C LYS A 33 -0.62 -20.04 -2.12
N LEU A 34 -0.39 -19.50 -0.94
CA LEU A 34 -1.39 -19.39 0.12
C LEU A 34 -2.27 -18.13 0.02
N ASN A 35 -2.01 -17.26 -0.96
CA ASN A 35 -2.68 -15.97 -1.15
C ASN A 35 -2.68 -15.11 0.13
N VAL A 36 -1.55 -15.09 0.84
CA VAL A 36 -1.37 -14.35 2.10
C VAL A 36 -0.48 -13.14 1.88
N LEU A 37 -0.88 -12.00 2.39
CA LEU A 37 -0.07 -10.78 2.35
C LEU A 37 1.07 -10.84 3.39
N SER A 38 2.27 -10.44 2.99
CA SER A 38 3.34 -10.16 3.94
C SER A 38 2.97 -8.95 4.81
N ILE A 39 3.59 -8.81 5.99
CA ILE A 39 3.37 -7.65 6.89
C ILE A 39 3.62 -6.32 6.16
N ILE A 40 4.62 -6.28 5.28
CA ILE A 40 4.92 -5.09 4.48
C ILE A 40 3.78 -4.82 3.50
N ASN A 41 3.34 -5.83 2.76
CA ASN A 41 2.22 -5.70 1.81
C ASN A 41 0.90 -5.39 2.51
N LEU A 42 0.70 -5.90 3.74
CA LEU A 42 -0.46 -5.56 4.56
C LEU A 42 -0.47 -4.06 4.92
N ASN A 43 0.68 -3.51 5.29
CA ASN A 43 0.81 -2.07 5.53
C ASN A 43 0.51 -1.26 4.27
N HIS A 44 1.04 -1.67 3.12
CA HIS A 44 0.73 -1.04 1.83
C HIS A 44 -0.76 -1.14 1.49
N PHE A 45 -1.39 -2.27 1.76
CA PHE A 45 -2.81 -2.49 1.58
C PHE A 45 -3.66 -1.53 2.41
N LEU A 46 -3.37 -1.42 3.71
CA LEU A 46 -4.08 -0.50 4.61
C LEU A 46 -3.86 0.97 4.23
N THR A 47 -2.64 1.32 3.85
CA THR A 47 -2.32 2.67 3.37
C THR A 47 -3.08 3.00 2.07
N ALA A 48 -3.12 2.08 1.13
CA ALA A 48 -3.87 2.27 -0.12
C ALA A 48 -5.38 2.39 0.12
N GLN A 49 -5.95 1.61 1.05
CA GLN A 49 -7.35 1.75 1.45
C GLN A 49 -7.63 3.12 2.08
N PHE A 50 -6.72 3.61 2.92
CA PHE A 50 -6.82 4.96 3.49
C PHE A 50 -6.84 6.02 2.39
N MET A 51 -5.94 5.93 1.42
CA MET A 51 -5.86 6.86 0.28
C MET A 51 -7.11 6.80 -0.60
N TYR A 52 -7.68 5.60 -0.83
CA TYR A 52 -8.93 5.42 -1.53
C TYR A 52 -10.09 6.13 -0.82
N ARG A 53 -10.22 5.93 0.50
CA ARG A 53 -11.25 6.59 1.31
C ARG A 53 -11.08 8.10 1.32
N LEU A 54 -9.85 8.58 1.38
CA LEU A 54 -9.53 10.02 1.34
C LEU A 54 -9.90 10.63 -0.01
N LYS A 55 -9.57 9.96 -1.12
CA LYS A 55 -9.94 10.39 -2.49
C LYS A 55 -11.46 10.52 -2.64
N ASN A 56 -12.21 9.57 -2.11
CA ASN A 56 -13.66 9.50 -2.25
C ASN A 56 -14.42 10.23 -1.13
N LEU A 57 -13.73 11.05 -0.33
CA LEU A 57 -14.31 11.82 0.78
C LEU A 57 -15.08 10.98 1.81
N LEU A 58 -14.64 9.73 2.00
CA LEU A 58 -15.22 8.78 2.96
C LEU A 58 -14.59 8.90 4.36
N LEU A 59 -13.69 9.87 4.56
CA LEU A 59 -13.03 10.16 5.83
C LEU A 59 -13.48 11.52 6.36
N PRO A 60 -13.41 11.74 7.68
CA PRO A 60 -13.67 13.05 8.29
C PRO A 60 -12.80 14.15 7.66
N ALA A 61 -13.32 15.37 7.59
CA ALA A 61 -12.61 16.52 7.01
C ALA A 61 -11.25 16.77 7.69
N SER A 62 -11.12 16.44 8.96
CA SER A 62 -9.86 16.50 9.72
C SER A 62 -8.73 15.61 9.15
N CYS A 63 -9.04 14.62 8.35
CA CYS A 63 -8.03 13.76 7.71
C CYS A 63 -7.48 14.34 6.39
N LEU A 64 -8.17 15.32 5.79
CA LEU A 64 -7.80 15.87 4.49
C LEU A 64 -6.46 16.60 4.51
N HIS A 65 -6.07 17.19 5.64
CA HIS A 65 -4.79 17.90 5.78
C HIS A 65 -3.58 16.97 5.89
N LEU A 66 -3.79 15.66 6.13
CA LEU A 66 -2.69 14.69 6.24
C LEU A 66 -1.97 14.46 4.92
N VAL A 67 -2.66 14.71 3.81
CA VAL A 67 -2.12 14.47 2.46
C VAL A 67 -2.37 15.71 1.61
N ILE A 68 -1.34 16.14 0.89
CA ILE A 68 -1.47 17.26 -0.05
C ILE A 68 -2.11 16.74 -1.33
N VAL A 69 -3.37 17.12 -1.56
CA VAL A 69 -4.02 16.91 -2.85
C VAL A 69 -3.47 17.94 -3.81
N ALA A 70 -2.95 17.50 -4.95
CA ALA A 70 -2.64 18.41 -6.04
C ALA A 70 -3.96 18.93 -6.62
N THR A 71 -4.49 19.99 -6.05
CA THR A 71 -5.46 20.85 -6.76
C THR A 71 -4.68 21.52 -7.88
N VAL A 72 -4.52 20.80 -8.97
CA VAL A 72 -3.81 21.35 -10.11
C VAL A 72 -4.81 22.20 -10.88
N ASN A 73 -4.67 23.52 -10.82
CA ASN A 73 -4.98 24.41 -11.91
C ASN A 73 -4.05 24.08 -13.10
N ARG A 74 -4.16 22.88 -13.65
CA ARG A 74 -3.46 22.54 -14.89
C ARG A 74 -4.38 22.92 -16.03
N VAL A 75 -3.91 23.85 -16.85
CA VAL A 75 -4.54 24.29 -18.11
C VAL A 75 -4.76 23.11 -19.08
N HIS A 76 -4.13 21.98 -18.86
CA HIS A 76 -4.29 20.77 -19.66
C HIS A 76 -4.76 19.59 -18.81
N ALA A 77 -5.89 18.98 -19.19
CA ALA A 77 -6.40 17.73 -18.63
C ALA A 77 -5.40 16.60 -18.94
N THR A 78 -4.53 16.28 -17.97
CA THR A 78 -3.66 15.11 -18.06
C THR A 78 -4.43 13.87 -17.57
N ARG A 79 -4.05 12.67 -18.07
CA ARG A 79 -4.72 11.38 -17.80
C ARG A 79 -4.92 11.03 -16.32
N ASN A 80 -4.23 11.70 -15.39
CA ASN A 80 -4.34 11.49 -13.95
C ASN A 80 -4.92 12.73 -13.27
N GLN A 81 -6.24 12.77 -13.10
CA GLN A 81 -6.95 13.87 -12.43
C GLN A 81 -6.69 13.97 -10.92
N PHE A 82 -6.18 12.93 -10.28
CA PHE A 82 -5.98 12.89 -8.83
C PHE A 82 -4.56 12.44 -8.50
N TYR A 83 -3.60 13.35 -8.65
CA TYR A 83 -2.25 13.14 -8.16
C TYR A 83 -2.14 13.65 -6.73
N PHE A 84 -1.84 12.74 -5.80
CA PHE A 84 -1.39 13.16 -4.48
C PHE A 84 0.08 13.58 -4.57
N ILE A 85 0.39 14.77 -4.03
CA ILE A 85 1.76 15.27 -4.00
C ILE A 85 2.48 14.67 -2.80
N ARG A 86 3.63 14.06 -3.06
CA ARG A 86 4.53 13.62 -2.01
C ARG A 86 5.16 14.82 -1.31
N SER A 87 4.99 14.93 0.01
CA SER A 87 5.62 15.98 0.80
C SER A 87 7.15 15.82 0.79
N LYS A 88 7.89 16.91 0.58
CA LYS A 88 9.35 16.92 0.73
C LYS A 88 9.68 16.74 2.21
N CYS A 89 10.53 15.77 2.55
CA CYS A 89 10.97 15.55 3.92
C CYS A 89 12.43 15.10 3.98
N ARG A 90 13.14 15.55 5.03
CA ARG A 90 14.54 15.22 5.26
C ARG A 90 14.75 14.17 6.35
N THR A 91 13.72 13.88 7.16
CA THR A 91 13.85 12.99 8.30
C THR A 91 13.20 11.63 8.01
N ASN A 92 13.84 10.56 8.44
CA ASN A 92 13.32 9.20 8.29
C ASN A 92 11.93 9.02 8.93
N MET A 93 11.71 9.66 10.07
CA MET A 93 10.40 9.59 10.76
C MET A 93 9.27 10.16 9.88
N LYS A 94 9.49 11.30 9.22
CA LYS A 94 8.51 11.90 8.33
C LYS A 94 8.30 11.08 7.05
N GLN A 95 9.33 10.35 6.59
CA GLN A 95 9.22 9.45 5.44
C GLN A 95 8.30 8.26 5.70
N HIS A 96 8.10 7.86 6.97
CA HIS A 96 7.14 6.83 7.36
C HIS A 96 5.73 7.37 7.62
N SER A 97 5.50 8.68 7.50
CA SER A 97 4.17 9.26 7.67
C SER A 97 3.26 8.98 6.49
N ILE A 98 1.96 8.95 6.75
CA ILE A 98 0.94 8.73 5.72
C ILE A 98 1.00 9.80 4.60
N GLY A 99 1.36 11.03 4.92
CA GLY A 99 1.52 12.13 3.96
C GLY A 99 2.70 11.95 2.99
N TYR A 100 3.62 11.03 3.27
CA TYR A 100 4.73 10.69 2.38
C TYR A 100 4.49 9.34 1.70
N ILE A 101 4.25 8.26 2.47
CA ILE A 101 4.06 6.90 1.93
C ILE A 101 2.76 6.78 1.15
N GLY A 102 1.68 7.42 1.62
CA GLY A 102 0.37 7.35 0.98
C GLY A 102 0.40 7.73 -0.50
N PRO A 103 0.88 8.93 -0.87
CA PRO A 103 1.05 9.33 -2.27
C PRO A 103 1.95 8.39 -3.07
N VAL A 104 3.03 7.87 -2.48
CA VAL A 104 3.95 6.94 -3.17
C VAL A 104 3.21 5.66 -3.55
N ILE A 105 2.55 5.02 -2.58
CA ILE A 105 1.80 3.78 -2.81
C ILE A 105 0.65 4.02 -3.80
N TRP A 106 -0.11 5.11 -3.61
CA TRP A 106 -1.22 5.45 -4.47
C TRP A 106 -0.83 5.61 -5.94
N ASN A 107 0.26 6.32 -6.19
CA ASN A 107 0.73 6.60 -7.55
C ASN A 107 1.32 5.37 -8.27
N LEU A 108 1.68 4.32 -7.51
CA LEU A 108 2.11 3.04 -8.06
C LEU A 108 0.95 2.12 -8.46
N LEU A 109 -0.28 2.40 -7.98
CA LEU A 109 -1.44 1.59 -8.31
C LEU A 109 -1.89 1.83 -9.75
N PRO A 110 -2.28 0.77 -10.47
CA PRO A 110 -2.93 0.89 -11.78
C PRO A 110 -4.19 1.75 -11.71
N VAL A 111 -4.44 2.51 -12.77
CA VAL A 111 -5.63 3.41 -12.87
C VAL A 111 -6.93 2.61 -12.73
N SER A 112 -6.96 1.37 -13.20
CA SER A 112 -8.12 0.48 -13.06
C SER A 112 -8.50 0.25 -11.59
N ILE A 113 -7.51 0.04 -10.72
CA ILE A 113 -7.71 -0.14 -9.28
C ILE A 113 -8.06 1.20 -8.62
N GLN A 114 -7.37 2.29 -8.98
CA GLN A 114 -7.64 3.62 -8.44
C GLN A 114 -9.07 4.12 -8.69
N ASN A 115 -9.71 3.68 -9.77
CA ASN A 115 -11.06 4.06 -10.20
C ASN A 115 -12.12 3.00 -9.86
N ALA A 116 -11.85 2.11 -8.91
CA ALA A 116 -12.82 1.14 -8.43
C ALA A 116 -14.11 1.83 -7.94
N ARG A 117 -15.27 1.25 -8.25
CA ARG A 117 -16.59 1.84 -7.92
C ARG A 117 -16.85 1.96 -6.42
N CYS A 118 -16.37 1.02 -5.64
CA CYS A 118 -16.55 1.01 -4.19
C CYS A 118 -15.34 0.40 -3.49
N ILE A 119 -15.25 0.63 -2.17
CA ILE A 119 -14.15 0.14 -1.34
C ILE A 119 -14.05 -1.41 -1.35
N GLY A 120 -15.17 -2.12 -1.51
CA GLY A 120 -15.18 -3.58 -1.59
C GLY A 120 -14.46 -4.08 -2.83
N VAL A 121 -14.78 -3.53 -4.02
CA VAL A 121 -14.09 -3.87 -5.29
C VAL A 121 -12.62 -3.52 -5.22
N PHE A 122 -12.29 -2.32 -4.70
CA PHE A 122 -10.92 -1.89 -4.47
C PHE A 122 -10.14 -2.88 -3.60
N SER A 123 -10.73 -3.27 -2.45
CA SER A 123 -10.11 -4.18 -1.48
C SER A 123 -9.92 -5.60 -2.02
N ASN A 124 -10.78 -6.05 -2.94
CA ASN A 124 -10.66 -7.37 -3.54
C ASN A 124 -9.58 -7.44 -4.63
N GLN A 125 -9.38 -6.35 -5.38
CA GLN A 125 -8.38 -6.30 -6.45
C GLN A 125 -6.96 -6.03 -5.94
N LEU A 126 -6.83 -5.26 -4.87
CA LEU A 126 -5.56 -4.78 -4.35
C LEU A 126 -4.61 -5.89 -3.86
N PRO A 127 -5.05 -6.96 -3.14
CA PRO A 127 -4.17 -8.03 -2.69
C PRO A 127 -3.45 -8.74 -3.82
N SER A 128 -4.16 -9.10 -4.89
CA SER A 128 -3.60 -9.76 -6.07
C SER A 128 -2.50 -8.92 -6.71
N PHE A 129 -2.70 -7.61 -6.79
CA PHE A 129 -1.69 -6.68 -7.29
C PHE A 129 -0.46 -6.61 -6.36
N LEU A 130 -0.67 -6.51 -5.04
CA LEU A 130 0.43 -6.40 -4.08
C LEU A 130 1.26 -7.70 -3.95
N ILE A 131 0.64 -8.86 -4.19
CA ILE A 131 1.34 -10.15 -4.17
C ILE A 131 2.19 -10.31 -5.44
N SER A 132 1.70 -9.87 -6.60
CA SER A 132 2.40 -9.96 -7.87
C SER A 132 3.45 -8.87 -8.08
N SER A 133 3.30 -7.73 -7.41
CA SER A 133 4.25 -6.62 -7.52
C SER A 133 5.60 -6.94 -6.87
N PRO A 134 6.74 -6.56 -7.48
CA PRO A 134 8.02 -6.56 -6.78
C PRO A 134 7.91 -5.64 -5.57
N SER A 135 8.44 -6.09 -4.43
CA SER A 135 8.38 -5.36 -3.14
C SER A 135 8.68 -3.88 -3.33
N ILE A 136 7.70 -3.04 -3.01
CA ILE A 136 7.88 -1.58 -2.95
C ILE A 136 8.76 -1.32 -1.72
N ASN A 137 10.06 -1.10 -1.96
CA ASN A 137 11.04 -0.70 -0.93
C ASN A 137 10.97 0.81 -0.70
#